data_925f3455955f9033b7be367d3291f666
#
_entry.id   925f3455955f9033b7be367d3291f666
#
_cell.length_a   1.000
_cell.length_b   1.000
_cell.length_c   1.000
_cell.angle_alpha   90.00
_cell.angle_beta   90.00
_cell.angle_gamma   90.00
#
_symmetry.space_group_name_H-M   'P 1'
#
loop_
_entity.id
_entity.type
_entity.pdbx_description
1 polymer ?
#
loop_
_entity_poly.entity_id
_entity_poly.type
_entity_poly.pdbx_seq_one_letter_code
_entity_poly.pdbx_strand_id
1 'polypeptide(L)'
;MKAPIEELPCVHAVTSDEIMLRPGFLRKAMAVMRVLGDKGAIHIRSQLLDSPTLYSLTLALLELHEQTKCWCIVNDRVDIALACGVQGVQLTHKSISVPDVQSIAPALRIGASVHSAEEARDAELAGADWCVAGHVFETPSHPGQPRQETTFINEVVAAVSFPVIAIGGIRPEHVRSIVHRGAHGVAASRGIWNDENSELAASRYLSQV
;
A
#
# COMPACT_ATOMS: atom_id res chain seq x y z
N MET A 1 15.94 10.51 -14.09
CA MET A 1 14.51 10.38 -14.46
C MET A 1 14.08 8.97 -14.12
N LYS A 2 13.00 8.80 -13.33
CA LYS A 2 12.42 7.46 -13.06
C LYS A 2 11.90 6.88 -14.39
N ALA A 3 12.09 5.57 -14.63
CA ALA A 3 11.38 4.90 -15.70
C ALA A 3 9.86 5.01 -15.51
N PRO A 4 9.02 5.00 -16.55
CA PRO A 4 7.56 4.93 -16.36
C PRO A 4 7.21 3.76 -15.44
N ILE A 5 6.14 3.91 -14.63
CA ILE A 5 5.58 2.76 -13.92
C ILE A 5 4.86 1.94 -14.98
N GLU A 6 5.53 0.91 -15.51
CA GLU A 6 4.90 0.05 -16.50
C GLU A 6 3.72 -0.72 -15.89
N GLU A 7 3.80 -1.10 -14.60
CA GLU A 7 2.66 -1.68 -13.88
C GLU A 7 2.79 -1.48 -12.36
N LEU A 8 2.04 -0.53 -11.79
CA LEU A 8 1.85 -0.49 -10.34
C LEU A 8 1.01 -1.71 -9.91
N PRO A 9 1.38 -2.43 -8.83
CA PRO A 9 0.52 -3.48 -8.27
C PRO A 9 -0.91 -2.98 -7.97
N CYS A 10 -1.90 -3.85 -8.17
CA CYS A 10 -3.32 -3.49 -7.99
C CYS A 10 -3.91 -4.00 -6.66
N VAL A 11 -3.26 -4.94 -5.97
CA VAL A 11 -3.66 -5.42 -4.64
C VAL A 11 -2.55 -5.18 -3.62
N HIS A 12 -2.80 -4.30 -2.66
CA HIS A 12 -1.85 -3.92 -1.64
C HIS A 12 -2.22 -4.53 -0.29
N ALA A 13 -1.39 -5.43 0.24
CA ALA A 13 -1.56 -6.04 1.56
C ALA A 13 -0.82 -5.24 2.63
N VAL A 14 -1.55 -4.46 3.44
CA VAL A 14 -0.96 -3.53 4.41
C VAL A 14 -0.77 -4.22 5.75
N THR A 15 0.47 -4.26 6.26
CA THR A 15 0.80 -4.80 7.58
C THR A 15 0.60 -3.78 8.70
N SER A 16 0.77 -4.24 9.93
CA SER A 16 0.90 -3.44 11.15
C SER A 16 1.86 -4.14 12.09
N ASP A 17 2.30 -3.46 13.15
CA ASP A 17 3.16 -4.07 14.18
C ASP A 17 2.54 -5.36 14.72
N GLU A 18 1.25 -5.35 15.06
CA GLU A 18 0.52 -6.53 15.54
C GLU A 18 0.61 -7.70 14.55
N ILE A 19 0.48 -7.45 13.25
CA ILE A 19 0.54 -8.48 12.21
C ILE A 19 1.95 -9.01 12.05
N MET A 20 2.94 -8.12 11.98
CA MET A 20 4.34 -8.48 11.74
C MET A 20 4.98 -9.22 12.90
N LEU A 21 4.53 -8.96 14.13
CA LEU A 21 5.02 -9.62 15.34
C LEU A 21 4.35 -10.99 15.60
N ARG A 22 3.34 -11.39 14.83
CA ARG A 22 2.72 -12.71 14.99
C ARG A 22 3.70 -13.83 14.64
N PRO A 23 3.72 -14.92 15.44
CA PRO A 23 4.48 -16.11 15.07
C PRO A 23 4.12 -16.60 13.67
N GLY A 24 5.13 -16.86 12.84
CA GLY A 24 4.93 -17.37 11.48
C GLY A 24 4.51 -16.30 10.44
N PHE A 25 4.63 -15.02 10.76
CA PHE A 25 4.32 -13.92 9.82
C PHE A 25 5.02 -14.09 8.47
N LEU A 26 6.33 -14.33 8.43
CA LEU A 26 7.08 -14.49 7.17
C LEU A 26 6.56 -15.65 6.32
N ARG A 27 6.10 -16.74 6.93
CA ARG A 27 5.48 -17.86 6.20
C ARG A 27 4.14 -17.43 5.58
N LYS A 28 3.30 -16.69 6.33
CA LYS A 28 2.06 -16.11 5.79
C LYS A 28 2.35 -15.10 4.70
N ALA A 29 3.35 -14.23 4.88
CA ALA A 29 3.78 -13.25 3.89
C ALA A 29 4.21 -13.92 2.58
N MET A 30 5.01 -14.98 2.65
CA MET A 30 5.39 -15.78 1.47
C MET A 30 4.16 -16.31 0.72
N ALA A 31 3.18 -16.88 1.43
CA ALA A 31 1.97 -17.41 0.80
C ALA A 31 1.16 -16.29 0.11
N VAL A 32 0.96 -15.16 0.78
CA VAL A 32 0.30 -13.97 0.21
C VAL A 32 1.06 -13.42 -1.01
N MET A 33 2.38 -13.25 -0.90
CA MET A 33 3.21 -12.72 -1.98
C MET A 33 3.23 -13.63 -3.22
N ARG A 34 3.24 -14.96 -3.02
CA ARG A 34 3.15 -15.92 -4.13
C ARG A 34 1.86 -15.81 -4.92
N VAL A 35 0.74 -15.64 -4.22
CA VAL A 35 -0.57 -15.51 -4.87
C VAL A 35 -0.70 -14.18 -5.59
N LEU A 36 -0.24 -13.10 -4.98
CA LEU A 36 -0.34 -11.76 -5.55
C LEU A 36 0.64 -11.54 -6.71
N GLY A 37 1.83 -12.15 -6.66
CA GLY A 37 2.85 -12.02 -7.69
C GLY A 37 3.18 -10.56 -7.99
N ASP A 38 3.42 -10.25 -9.25
CA ASP A 38 3.68 -8.89 -9.78
C ASP A 38 2.46 -7.94 -9.67
N LYS A 39 1.25 -8.47 -9.48
CA LYS A 39 0.03 -7.69 -9.23
C LYS A 39 -0.13 -7.26 -7.77
N GLY A 40 0.77 -7.68 -6.88
CA GLY A 40 0.69 -7.42 -5.45
C GLY A 40 1.80 -6.54 -4.89
N ALA A 41 1.46 -5.88 -3.78
CA ALA A 41 2.44 -5.18 -2.94
C ALA A 41 2.19 -5.48 -1.45
N ILE A 42 3.27 -5.68 -0.70
CA ILE A 42 3.24 -5.70 0.77
C ILE A 42 3.66 -4.33 1.27
N HIS A 43 2.79 -3.66 2.03
CA HIS A 43 3.15 -2.46 2.77
C HIS A 43 3.70 -2.83 4.14
N ILE A 44 4.96 -2.51 4.39
CA ILE A 44 5.68 -2.73 5.64
C ILE A 44 5.46 -1.49 6.50
N ARG A 45 4.38 -1.53 7.32
CA ARG A 45 3.93 -0.40 8.12
C ARG A 45 4.13 -0.71 9.60
N SER A 46 5.05 0.02 10.23
CA SER A 46 5.34 -0.06 11.66
C SER A 46 5.32 1.33 12.31
N GLN A 47 4.86 1.37 13.55
CA GLN A 47 4.93 2.53 14.45
C GLN A 47 5.71 2.24 15.74
N LEU A 48 5.95 0.97 16.04
CA LEU A 48 6.52 0.51 17.31
C LEU A 48 7.87 -0.21 17.15
N LEU A 49 8.12 -0.85 16.01
CA LEU A 49 9.38 -1.57 15.77
C LEU A 49 10.55 -0.60 15.70
N ASP A 50 11.63 -0.94 16.37
CA ASP A 50 12.89 -0.22 16.24
C ASP A 50 13.51 -0.39 14.85
N SER A 51 14.46 0.46 14.52
CA SER A 51 15.09 0.47 13.18
C SER A 51 15.79 -0.84 12.82
N PRO A 52 16.58 -1.48 13.70
CA PRO A 52 17.22 -2.76 13.40
C PRO A 52 16.22 -3.87 13.09
N THR A 53 15.14 -3.96 13.88
CA THR A 53 14.09 -4.99 13.68
C THR A 53 13.33 -4.75 12.38
N LEU A 54 12.92 -3.50 12.11
CA LEU A 54 12.22 -3.15 10.89
C LEU A 54 13.10 -3.38 9.65
N TYR A 55 14.38 -3.02 9.73
CA TYR A 55 15.36 -3.25 8.67
C TYR A 55 15.50 -4.76 8.37
N SER A 56 15.74 -5.58 9.38
CA SER A 56 15.91 -7.03 9.24
C SER A 56 14.65 -7.69 8.64
N LEU A 57 13.47 -7.27 9.09
CA LEU A 57 12.19 -7.77 8.59
C LEU A 57 11.96 -7.35 7.12
N THR A 58 12.34 -6.11 6.77
CA THR A 58 12.23 -5.61 5.40
C THR A 58 13.14 -6.40 4.46
N LEU A 59 14.39 -6.70 4.87
CA LEU A 59 15.29 -7.57 4.10
C LEU A 59 14.71 -8.96 3.87
N ALA A 60 14.14 -9.59 4.91
CA ALA A 60 13.52 -10.90 4.79
C ALA A 60 12.33 -10.89 3.81
N LEU A 61 11.53 -9.83 3.78
CA LEU A 61 10.45 -9.66 2.80
C LEU A 61 10.99 -9.39 1.39
N LEU A 62 12.10 -8.68 1.28
CA LEU A 62 12.74 -8.43 -0.02
C LEU A 62 13.31 -9.72 -0.65
N GLU A 63 13.81 -10.67 0.15
CA GLU A 63 14.17 -12.01 -0.33
C GLU A 63 12.94 -12.76 -0.91
N LEU A 64 11.76 -12.56 -0.34
CA LEU A 64 10.51 -13.10 -0.87
C LEU A 64 10.09 -12.40 -2.18
N HIS A 65 10.33 -11.10 -2.30
CA HIS A 65 10.09 -10.34 -3.55
C HIS A 65 10.87 -10.96 -4.72
N GLU A 66 12.13 -11.30 -4.55
CA GLU A 66 12.95 -11.91 -5.61
C GLU A 66 12.31 -13.18 -6.20
N GLN A 67 11.62 -13.96 -5.36
CA GLN A 67 10.96 -15.20 -5.76
C GLN A 67 9.55 -14.98 -6.34
N THR A 68 8.85 -13.96 -5.86
CA THR A 68 7.40 -13.77 -6.12
C THR A 68 7.09 -12.62 -7.06
N LYS A 69 8.00 -11.67 -7.18
CA LYS A 69 7.83 -10.37 -7.86
C LYS A 69 6.81 -9.43 -7.18
N CYS A 70 6.23 -9.84 -6.03
CA CYS A 70 5.36 -8.98 -5.23
C CYS A 70 6.18 -7.84 -4.63
N TRP A 71 5.75 -6.60 -4.82
CA TRP A 71 6.49 -5.42 -4.36
C TRP A 71 6.58 -5.33 -2.84
N CYS A 72 7.69 -4.78 -2.36
CA CYS A 72 7.87 -4.34 -0.97
C CYS A 72 7.80 -2.80 -0.95
N ILE A 73 6.88 -2.26 -0.16
CA ILE A 73 6.70 -0.81 0.04
C ILE A 73 6.84 -0.54 1.53
N VAL A 74 7.78 0.32 1.92
CA VAL A 74 7.95 0.72 3.33
C VAL A 74 7.13 1.96 3.61
N ASN A 75 6.37 1.99 4.71
CA ASN A 75 5.64 3.18 5.12
C ASN A 75 6.50 4.11 5.96
N ASP A 76 6.48 5.42 5.66
CA ASP A 76 7.08 6.55 6.39
C ASP A 76 8.62 6.52 6.55
N ARG A 77 9.25 5.37 6.59
CA ARG A 77 10.67 5.16 6.87
C ARG A 77 11.50 5.14 5.58
N VAL A 78 11.73 6.33 5.02
CA VAL A 78 12.53 6.52 3.79
C VAL A 78 13.96 5.99 3.94
N ASP A 79 14.55 6.13 5.13
CA ASP A 79 15.86 5.59 5.49
C ASP A 79 15.93 4.07 5.35
N ILE A 80 14.93 3.34 5.84
CA ILE A 80 14.81 1.88 5.70
C ILE A 80 14.56 1.49 4.24
N ALA A 81 13.66 2.22 3.56
CA ALA A 81 13.35 1.98 2.15
C ALA A 81 14.61 2.06 1.27
N LEU A 82 15.44 3.09 1.49
CA LEU A 82 16.71 3.29 0.80
C LEU A 82 17.74 2.22 1.15
N ALA A 83 17.92 1.96 2.45
CA ALA A 83 18.92 1.03 2.93
C ALA A 83 18.66 -0.42 2.47
N CYS A 84 17.40 -0.81 2.32
CA CYS A 84 17.00 -2.12 1.82
C CYS A 84 16.89 -2.19 0.29
N GLY A 85 16.71 -1.07 -0.42
CA GLY A 85 16.49 -1.04 -1.87
C GLY A 85 15.12 -1.59 -2.30
N VAL A 86 14.08 -1.31 -1.52
CA VAL A 86 12.70 -1.74 -1.84
C VAL A 86 12.12 -0.98 -3.04
N GLN A 87 11.01 -1.46 -3.60
CA GLN A 87 10.38 -0.90 -4.80
C GLN A 87 9.76 0.47 -4.57
N GLY A 88 9.32 0.78 -3.33
CA GLY A 88 8.68 2.06 -3.07
C GLY A 88 8.56 2.42 -1.58
N VAL A 89 8.18 3.66 -1.35
CA VAL A 89 7.84 4.20 -0.03
C VAL A 89 6.43 4.78 -0.07
N GLN A 90 5.65 4.54 0.98
CA GLN A 90 4.33 5.15 1.17
C GLN A 90 4.43 6.24 2.21
N LEU A 91 4.19 7.48 1.83
CA LEU A 91 4.23 8.63 2.71
C LEU A 91 2.86 8.95 3.30
N THR A 92 2.86 9.41 4.54
CA THR A 92 1.69 9.92 5.26
C THR A 92 1.92 11.36 5.68
N HIS A 93 0.93 12.00 6.31
CA HIS A 93 1.08 13.35 6.88
C HIS A 93 2.17 13.46 7.96
N LYS A 94 2.73 12.33 8.42
CA LYS A 94 3.83 12.28 9.40
C LYS A 94 5.20 12.20 8.75
N SER A 95 5.25 11.92 7.45
CA SER A 95 6.50 11.78 6.70
C SER A 95 7.07 13.15 6.30
N ILE A 96 8.32 13.16 5.87
CA ILE A 96 8.86 14.29 5.11
C ILE A 96 8.14 14.42 3.76
N SER A 97 8.22 15.58 3.14
CA SER A 97 7.46 15.86 1.91
C SER A 97 7.92 15.02 0.70
N VAL A 98 7.05 14.86 -0.28
CA VAL A 98 7.39 14.17 -1.54
C VAL A 98 8.61 14.78 -2.22
N PRO A 99 8.73 16.13 -2.37
CA PRO A 99 9.93 16.74 -2.95
C PRO A 99 11.22 16.46 -2.15
N ASP A 100 11.14 16.44 -0.81
CA ASP A 100 12.31 16.10 0.02
C ASP A 100 12.76 14.66 -0.21
N VAL A 101 11.81 13.71 -0.29
CA VAL A 101 12.14 12.32 -0.62
C VAL A 101 12.76 12.21 -2.01
N GLN A 102 12.23 12.92 -3.00
CA GLN A 102 12.80 12.93 -4.36
C GLN A 102 14.23 13.45 -4.39
N SER A 103 14.55 14.45 -3.56
CA SER A 103 15.90 15.02 -3.50
C SER A 103 16.94 14.05 -2.96
N ILE A 104 16.58 13.22 -1.97
CA ILE A 104 17.50 12.25 -1.34
C ILE A 104 17.42 10.84 -1.95
N ALA A 105 16.32 10.52 -2.62
CA ALA A 105 16.03 9.19 -3.17
C ALA A 105 15.37 9.27 -4.56
N PRO A 106 16.02 9.85 -5.58
CA PRO A 106 15.39 10.16 -6.87
C PRO A 106 14.92 8.93 -7.66
N ALA A 107 15.44 7.74 -7.35
CA ALA A 107 15.04 6.49 -7.98
C ALA A 107 13.88 5.78 -7.24
N LEU A 108 13.61 6.14 -5.99
CA LEU A 108 12.58 5.49 -5.18
C LEU A 108 11.19 5.90 -5.66
N ARG A 109 10.28 4.94 -5.78
CA ARG A 109 8.87 5.22 -6.07
C ARG A 109 8.17 5.72 -4.82
N ILE A 110 7.29 6.69 -4.98
CA ILE A 110 6.69 7.42 -3.86
C ILE A 110 5.16 7.37 -3.98
N GLY A 111 4.52 6.74 -3.01
CA GLY A 111 3.07 6.83 -2.79
C GLY A 111 2.74 7.87 -1.74
N ALA A 112 1.62 8.56 -1.89
CA ALA A 112 1.09 9.50 -0.91
C ALA A 112 -0.25 9.02 -0.36
N SER A 113 -0.46 9.14 0.96
CA SER A 113 -1.76 8.88 1.58
C SER A 113 -2.61 10.14 1.52
N VAL A 114 -3.85 10.02 1.02
CA VAL A 114 -4.74 11.16 0.77
C VAL A 114 -6.15 10.91 1.30
N HIS A 115 -6.82 11.98 1.73
CA HIS A 115 -8.16 11.97 2.31
C HIS A 115 -9.14 12.89 1.58
N SER A 116 -8.69 13.57 0.53
CA SER A 116 -9.51 14.43 -0.34
C SER A 116 -8.96 14.45 -1.77
N ALA A 117 -9.80 14.90 -2.71
CA ALA A 117 -9.37 15.14 -4.08
C ALA A 117 -8.32 16.28 -4.19
N GLU A 118 -8.35 17.23 -3.27
CA GLU A 118 -7.36 18.33 -3.19
C GLU A 118 -6.00 17.77 -2.77
N GLU A 119 -5.94 16.98 -1.69
CA GLU A 119 -4.70 16.30 -1.26
C GLU A 119 -4.11 15.39 -2.36
N ALA A 120 -4.97 14.75 -3.15
CA ALA A 120 -4.51 13.93 -4.26
C ALA A 120 -3.85 14.76 -5.38
N ARG A 121 -4.44 15.92 -5.74
CA ARG A 121 -3.82 16.86 -6.70
C ARG A 121 -2.49 17.39 -6.17
N ASP A 122 -2.44 17.78 -4.91
CA ASP A 122 -1.22 18.28 -4.30
C ASP A 122 -0.11 17.22 -4.30
N ALA A 123 -0.45 15.96 -4.02
CA ALA A 123 0.48 14.85 -4.08
C ALA A 123 1.00 14.61 -5.52
N GLU A 124 0.12 14.69 -6.52
CA GLU A 124 0.52 14.57 -7.94
C GLU A 124 1.43 15.72 -8.36
N LEU A 125 1.07 16.95 -8.04
CA LEU A 125 1.88 18.14 -8.32
C LEU A 125 3.24 18.09 -7.61
N ALA A 126 3.30 17.54 -6.41
CA ALA A 126 4.52 17.30 -5.67
C ALA A 126 5.39 16.18 -6.29
N GLY A 127 4.86 15.40 -7.24
CA GLY A 127 5.56 14.35 -7.97
C GLY A 127 5.49 12.96 -7.32
N ALA A 128 4.44 12.67 -6.55
CA ALA A 128 4.14 11.30 -6.13
C ALA A 128 3.86 10.41 -7.35
N ASP A 129 4.16 9.13 -7.25
CA ASP A 129 3.95 8.15 -8.31
C ASP A 129 2.56 7.49 -8.26
N TRP A 130 1.89 7.47 -7.09
CA TRP A 130 0.51 7.05 -6.86
C TRP A 130 -0.04 7.64 -5.58
N CYS A 131 -1.36 7.52 -5.36
CA CYS A 131 -1.90 7.76 -4.03
C CYS A 131 -2.65 6.54 -3.46
N VAL A 132 -2.68 6.48 -2.12
CA VAL A 132 -3.55 5.59 -1.34
C VAL A 132 -4.65 6.44 -0.73
N ALA A 133 -5.88 6.30 -1.26
CA ALA A 133 -7.03 7.13 -0.93
C ALA A 133 -7.98 6.43 0.05
N GLY A 134 -8.29 7.04 1.18
CA GLY A 134 -9.18 6.46 2.17
C GLY A 134 -9.46 7.33 3.37
N HIS A 135 -10.30 6.80 4.28
CA HIS A 135 -10.88 5.45 4.27
C HIS A 135 -12.25 5.44 3.57
N VAL A 136 -12.48 4.43 2.72
CA VAL A 136 -13.71 4.35 1.92
C VAL A 136 -14.90 3.85 2.75
N PHE A 137 -14.70 2.76 3.51
CA PHE A 137 -15.71 2.18 4.38
C PHE A 137 -15.30 2.28 5.85
N GLU A 138 -16.27 2.13 6.74
CA GLU A 138 -16.01 2.09 8.16
C GLU A 138 -14.94 1.05 8.52
N THR A 139 -13.98 1.45 9.35
CA THR A 139 -12.88 0.59 9.76
C THR A 139 -12.50 0.85 11.21
N PRO A 140 -12.25 -0.20 12.01
CA PRO A 140 -11.75 -0.05 13.38
C PRO A 140 -10.41 0.69 13.51
N SER A 141 -9.69 0.92 12.42
CA SER A 141 -8.48 1.76 12.42
C SER A 141 -8.80 3.26 12.52
N HIS A 142 -10.05 3.67 12.24
CA HIS A 142 -10.55 5.03 12.33
C HIS A 142 -11.94 5.02 13.00
N PRO A 143 -12.02 4.67 14.30
CA PRO A 143 -13.31 4.55 15.00
C PRO A 143 -13.99 5.91 15.09
N GLY A 144 -15.30 5.93 14.77
CA GLY A 144 -16.12 7.14 14.87
C GLY A 144 -15.91 8.19 13.78
N GLN A 145 -15.02 7.98 12.83
CA GLN A 145 -14.93 8.85 11.66
C GLN A 145 -15.99 8.44 10.63
N PRO A 146 -16.73 9.41 10.04
CA PRO A 146 -17.70 9.10 9.01
C PRO A 146 -17.02 8.44 7.80
N ARG A 147 -17.63 7.38 7.26
CA ARG A 147 -17.19 6.79 5.98
C ARG A 147 -17.29 7.85 4.88
N GLN A 148 -16.34 7.86 4.00
CA GLN A 148 -16.35 8.83 2.88
C GLN A 148 -17.22 8.38 1.70
N GLU A 149 -17.89 7.23 1.79
CA GLU A 149 -18.65 6.61 0.72
C GLU A 149 -17.84 6.36 -0.59
N THR A 150 -18.41 5.60 -1.50
CA THR A 150 -17.71 5.27 -2.76
C THR A 150 -17.63 6.45 -3.73
N THR A 151 -18.42 7.52 -3.51
CA THR A 151 -18.38 8.81 -4.25
C THR A 151 -17.04 9.51 -4.10
N PHE A 152 -16.42 9.42 -2.92
CA PHE A 152 -15.08 9.93 -2.67
C PHE A 152 -14.04 9.40 -3.67
N ILE A 153 -14.09 8.10 -4.01
CA ILE A 153 -13.16 7.51 -4.98
C ILE A 153 -13.36 8.14 -6.37
N ASN A 154 -14.61 8.42 -6.78
CA ASN A 154 -14.86 9.10 -8.05
C ASN A 154 -14.23 10.49 -8.08
N GLU A 155 -14.35 11.25 -6.98
CA GLU A 155 -13.78 12.59 -6.84
C GLU A 155 -12.25 12.57 -6.92
N VAL A 156 -11.61 11.63 -6.22
CA VAL A 156 -10.15 11.48 -6.25
C VAL A 156 -9.67 11.05 -7.64
N VAL A 157 -10.29 10.04 -8.25
CA VAL A 157 -9.91 9.55 -9.59
C VAL A 157 -10.10 10.64 -10.65
N ALA A 158 -11.17 11.44 -10.57
CA ALA A 158 -11.39 12.54 -11.50
C ALA A 158 -10.42 13.70 -11.34
N ALA A 159 -9.71 13.77 -10.20
CA ALA A 159 -8.83 14.87 -9.85
C ALA A 159 -7.39 14.70 -10.30
N VAL A 160 -6.95 13.46 -10.60
CA VAL A 160 -5.55 13.10 -10.86
C VAL A 160 -5.40 12.18 -12.06
N SER A 161 -4.18 12.11 -12.62
CA SER A 161 -3.85 11.21 -13.73
C SER A 161 -3.03 9.99 -13.29
N PHE A 162 -2.42 10.04 -12.11
CA PHE A 162 -1.64 8.93 -11.58
C PHE A 162 -2.54 7.85 -10.94
N PRO A 163 -2.03 6.62 -10.70
CA PRO A 163 -2.81 5.53 -10.11
C PRO A 163 -3.37 5.85 -8.72
N VAL A 164 -4.65 5.51 -8.49
CA VAL A 164 -5.34 5.63 -7.21
C VAL A 164 -5.60 4.25 -6.62
N ILE A 165 -5.07 3.98 -5.43
CA ILE A 165 -5.31 2.76 -4.65
C ILE A 165 -6.30 3.08 -3.54
N ALA A 166 -7.48 2.47 -3.56
CA ALA A 166 -8.48 2.68 -2.52
C ALA A 166 -8.17 1.88 -1.25
N ILE A 167 -8.36 2.47 -0.06
CA ILE A 167 -8.14 1.79 1.23
C ILE A 167 -9.27 2.08 2.23
N GLY A 168 -9.44 1.20 3.19
CA GLY A 168 -10.32 1.38 4.36
C GLY A 168 -11.59 0.55 4.29
N GLY A 169 -11.67 -0.50 5.12
CA GLY A 169 -12.85 -1.36 5.25
C GLY A 169 -13.20 -2.16 3.98
N ILE A 170 -12.31 -2.20 2.99
CA ILE A 170 -12.56 -2.87 1.71
C ILE A 170 -12.54 -4.38 1.92
N ARG A 171 -13.56 -5.08 1.37
CA ARG A 171 -13.68 -6.53 1.29
C ARG A 171 -13.66 -6.98 -0.17
N PRO A 172 -13.41 -8.27 -0.47
CA PRO A 172 -13.36 -8.76 -1.85
C PRO A 172 -14.59 -8.38 -2.69
N GLU A 173 -15.79 -8.42 -2.11
CA GLU A 173 -17.04 -8.05 -2.79
C GLU A 173 -17.13 -6.57 -3.21
N HIS A 174 -16.33 -5.69 -2.60
CA HIS A 174 -16.30 -4.26 -2.94
C HIS A 174 -15.33 -3.95 -4.10
N VAL A 175 -14.34 -4.80 -4.35
CA VAL A 175 -13.19 -4.52 -5.23
C VAL A 175 -13.66 -4.15 -6.64
N ARG A 176 -14.49 -4.99 -7.26
CA ARG A 176 -14.99 -4.75 -8.62
C ARG A 176 -15.70 -3.40 -8.76
N SER A 177 -16.52 -3.03 -7.77
CA SER A 177 -17.22 -1.74 -7.78
C SER A 177 -16.26 -0.55 -7.69
N ILE A 178 -15.17 -0.69 -6.90
CA ILE A 178 -14.13 0.33 -6.73
C ILE A 178 -13.30 0.50 -8.01
N VAL A 179 -12.89 -0.60 -8.63
CA VAL A 179 -12.14 -0.59 -9.90
C VAL A 179 -13.00 -0.01 -11.05
N HIS A 180 -14.29 -0.36 -11.13
CA HIS A 180 -15.22 0.24 -12.10
C HIS A 180 -15.40 1.76 -11.93
N ARG A 181 -15.05 2.33 -10.77
CA ARG A 181 -15.03 3.79 -10.54
C ARG A 181 -13.71 4.44 -10.96
N GLY A 182 -12.80 3.68 -11.55
CA GLY A 182 -11.52 4.16 -12.07
C GLY A 182 -10.34 4.04 -11.09
N ALA A 183 -10.54 3.47 -9.89
CA ALA A 183 -9.39 3.15 -9.05
C ALA A 183 -8.52 2.09 -9.75
N HIS A 184 -7.20 2.26 -9.68
CA HIS A 184 -6.23 1.31 -10.21
C HIS A 184 -6.26 -0.02 -9.43
N GLY A 185 -6.55 0.06 -8.13
CA GLY A 185 -6.56 -1.11 -7.27
C GLY A 185 -7.03 -0.80 -5.85
N VAL A 186 -6.80 -1.75 -4.96
CA VAL A 186 -7.24 -1.69 -3.57
C VAL A 186 -6.14 -2.07 -2.58
N ALA A 187 -6.23 -1.51 -1.37
CA ALA A 187 -5.40 -1.90 -0.25
C ALA A 187 -6.27 -2.48 0.87
N ALA A 188 -5.83 -3.60 1.45
CA ALA A 188 -6.48 -4.26 2.56
C ALA A 188 -5.45 -4.67 3.64
N SER A 189 -5.85 -4.62 4.89
CA SER A 189 -5.03 -5.08 6.02
C SER A 189 -5.69 -6.30 6.66
N ARG A 190 -6.57 -6.10 7.62
CA ARG A 190 -7.21 -7.21 8.36
C ARG A 190 -7.97 -8.20 7.47
N GLY A 191 -8.55 -7.74 6.36
CA GLY A 191 -9.23 -8.62 5.41
C GLY A 191 -8.33 -9.69 4.78
N ILE A 192 -7.01 -9.46 4.78
CA ILE A 192 -6.00 -10.43 4.33
C ILE A 192 -5.33 -11.11 5.53
N TRP A 193 -4.80 -10.34 6.48
CA TRP A 193 -3.91 -10.86 7.51
C TRP A 193 -4.60 -11.54 8.69
N ASN A 194 -5.89 -11.22 8.97
CA ASN A 194 -6.64 -11.84 10.04
C ASN A 194 -7.46 -13.06 9.59
N ASP A 195 -7.50 -13.35 8.29
CA ASP A 195 -8.06 -14.61 7.80
C ASP A 195 -7.17 -15.78 8.23
N GLU A 196 -7.79 -16.91 8.58
CA GLU A 196 -7.07 -18.14 8.91
C GLU A 196 -6.19 -18.59 7.72
N ASN A 197 -6.73 -18.43 6.51
CA ASN A 197 -6.03 -18.67 5.25
C ASN A 197 -5.79 -17.35 4.51
N SER A 198 -4.73 -16.62 4.88
CA SER A 198 -4.37 -15.34 4.28
C SER A 198 -4.05 -15.45 2.77
N GLU A 199 -3.59 -16.61 2.30
CA GLU A 199 -3.37 -16.91 0.88
C GLU A 199 -4.68 -16.89 0.10
N LEU A 200 -5.69 -17.62 0.58
CA LEU A 200 -7.02 -17.62 -0.03
C LEU A 200 -7.68 -16.25 0.05
N ALA A 201 -7.51 -15.54 1.17
CA ALA A 201 -8.01 -14.17 1.32
C ALA A 201 -7.41 -13.26 0.25
N ALA A 202 -6.08 -13.24 0.07
CA ALA A 202 -5.40 -12.45 -0.96
C ALA A 202 -5.87 -12.80 -2.38
N SER A 203 -6.04 -14.08 -2.68
CA SER A 203 -6.58 -14.57 -3.97
C SER A 203 -7.99 -14.02 -4.26
N ARG A 204 -8.86 -13.91 -3.24
CA ARG A 204 -10.20 -13.34 -3.40
C ARG A 204 -10.18 -11.87 -3.80
N TYR A 205 -9.24 -11.06 -3.27
CA TYR A 205 -9.05 -9.68 -3.71
C TYR A 205 -8.54 -9.62 -5.14
N LEU A 206 -7.51 -10.41 -5.46
CA LEU A 206 -6.89 -10.41 -6.78
C LEU A 206 -7.87 -10.83 -7.89
N SER A 207 -8.76 -11.78 -7.62
CA SER A 207 -9.75 -12.27 -8.60
C SER A 207 -10.85 -11.24 -8.95
N GLN A 208 -10.92 -10.10 -8.29
CA GLN A 208 -11.94 -9.06 -8.49
C GLN A 208 -11.38 -7.78 -9.14
N VAL A 209 -10.05 -7.69 -9.33
CA VAL A 209 -9.39 -6.56 -10.00
C VAL A 209 -9.40 -6.66 -11.52
#